data_156951f51f439050c95117a7e41968ae
#
_entry.id   156951f51f439050c95117a7e41968ae
#
_cell.length_a   1.000
_cell.length_b   1.000
_cell.length_c   1.000
_cell.angle_alpha   90.00
_cell.angle_beta   90.00
_cell.angle_gamma   90.00
#
_symmetry.space_group_name_H-M   'P 1'
#
loop_
_entity.id
_entity.type
_entity.pdbx_description
1 polymer ?
#
loop_
_entity_poly.entity_id
_entity_poly.type
_entity_poly.pdbx_seq_one_letter_code
_entity_poly.pdbx_strand_id
1 'polypeptide(L)'
;PTLKGRVLVICEARLGVWRGWVAQLLDALQAECVRVSPEHHDRGMALIQAMVHATHLAQAGVLREYAPALGPPSALLPLRTASFELDVAVMARILSLNPQIYEDIQFGNPYAIDVLDRLLGELRALRGLLTAGDEGARARFRQRFIHDNRDLFGTDALTEGNYTFERVGYLLADLVESPALSVHLSEDRAGALRALLGVFERHHLNLASIHSSRTPAGEVHFRISFGGDVDRQALATASAEIDATGTGRVLP
;
A
#
# COMPACT_ATOMS: atom_id res chain seq x y z
N PRO A 1 -11.64 -3.40 15.32
CA PRO A 1 -11.04 -3.82 14.05
C PRO A 1 -11.85 -4.98 13.47
N THR A 2 -12.23 -4.90 12.20
CA THR A 2 -12.91 -5.98 11.46
C THR A 2 -11.93 -6.64 10.51
N LEU A 3 -12.14 -7.93 10.20
CA LEU A 3 -11.42 -8.66 9.16
C LEU A 3 -12.14 -8.61 7.81
N LYS A 4 -13.28 -7.91 7.71
CA LYS A 4 -14.03 -7.76 6.47
C LYS A 4 -13.13 -7.18 5.37
N GLY A 5 -13.08 -7.87 4.22
CA GLY A 5 -12.20 -7.51 3.10
C GLY A 5 -10.71 -7.82 3.30
N ARG A 6 -10.34 -8.54 4.38
CA ARG A 6 -9.00 -9.11 4.55
C ARG A 6 -8.98 -10.53 4.01
N VAL A 7 -7.93 -10.85 3.26
CA VAL A 7 -7.71 -12.21 2.77
C VAL A 7 -7.17 -13.08 3.90
N LEU A 8 -7.77 -14.26 4.09
CA LEU A 8 -7.38 -15.29 5.04
C LEU A 8 -7.10 -16.58 4.27
N VAL A 9 -5.83 -16.97 4.21
CA VAL A 9 -5.44 -18.19 3.53
C VAL A 9 -5.51 -19.39 4.48
N ILE A 10 -6.17 -20.46 4.05
CA ILE A 10 -6.44 -21.64 4.87
C ILE A 10 -5.81 -22.85 4.24
N CYS A 11 -4.90 -23.48 4.99
CA CYS A 11 -4.29 -24.77 4.65
C CYS A 11 -4.94 -25.87 5.48
N GLU A 12 -5.88 -26.63 4.92
CA GLU A 12 -6.72 -27.60 5.66
C GLU A 12 -6.02 -28.91 6.04
N ALA A 13 -4.74 -29.08 5.74
CA ALA A 13 -4.03 -30.36 5.85
C ALA A 13 -4.04 -30.98 7.26
N ARG A 14 -4.20 -30.18 8.32
CA ARG A 14 -4.14 -30.64 9.71
C ARG A 14 -5.37 -30.29 10.55
N LEU A 15 -6.48 -29.90 9.93
CA LEU A 15 -7.67 -29.46 10.67
C LEU A 15 -8.38 -30.60 11.42
N GLY A 16 -8.41 -31.82 10.86
CA GLY A 16 -9.01 -33.00 11.50
C GLY A 16 -10.40 -32.69 12.06
N VAL A 17 -10.57 -32.96 13.36
CA VAL A 17 -11.82 -32.76 14.11
C VAL A 17 -12.20 -31.27 14.27
N TRP A 18 -11.26 -30.37 14.08
CA TRP A 18 -11.49 -28.91 14.24
C TRP A 18 -12.08 -28.23 12.99
N ARG A 19 -12.25 -28.97 11.89
CA ARG A 19 -12.75 -28.40 10.62
C ARG A 19 -14.05 -27.63 10.76
N GLY A 20 -15.02 -28.19 11.49
CA GLY A 20 -16.33 -27.55 11.71
C GLY A 20 -16.21 -26.27 12.55
N TRP A 21 -15.39 -26.28 13.58
CA TRP A 21 -15.13 -25.09 14.41
C TRP A 21 -14.43 -23.98 13.61
N VAL A 22 -13.41 -24.33 12.84
CA VAL A 22 -12.70 -23.38 11.97
C VAL A 22 -13.65 -22.76 10.95
N ALA A 23 -14.56 -23.53 10.33
CA ALA A 23 -15.54 -22.99 9.39
C ALA A 23 -16.44 -21.95 10.06
N GLN A 24 -16.96 -22.24 11.27
CA GLN A 24 -17.79 -21.27 12.01
C GLN A 24 -17.01 -20.01 12.40
N LEU A 25 -15.74 -20.14 12.77
CA LEU A 25 -14.86 -19.00 13.07
C LEU A 25 -14.68 -18.12 11.84
N LEU A 26 -14.41 -18.71 10.68
CA LEU A 26 -14.22 -17.97 9.43
C LEU A 26 -15.47 -17.20 8.99
N ASP A 27 -16.65 -17.82 9.12
CA ASP A 27 -17.94 -17.17 8.87
C ASP A 27 -18.15 -15.98 9.80
N ALA A 28 -17.83 -16.12 11.08
CA ALA A 28 -17.94 -15.05 12.07
C ALA A 28 -16.98 -13.88 11.81
N LEU A 29 -15.79 -14.15 11.25
CA LEU A 29 -14.79 -13.13 10.96
C LEU A 29 -15.09 -12.30 9.70
N GLN A 30 -16.00 -12.77 8.84
CA GLN A 30 -16.35 -12.11 7.57
C GLN A 30 -15.15 -11.79 6.67
N ALA A 31 -14.09 -12.57 6.78
CA ALA A 31 -12.89 -12.45 5.95
C ALA A 31 -13.09 -13.13 4.59
N GLU A 32 -12.35 -12.68 3.60
CA GLU A 32 -12.25 -13.38 2.31
C GLU A 32 -11.36 -14.61 2.48
N CYS A 33 -11.96 -15.81 2.38
CA CYS A 33 -11.28 -17.07 2.65
C CYS A 33 -10.82 -17.74 1.38
N VAL A 34 -9.51 -17.92 1.24
CA VAL A 34 -8.88 -18.65 0.13
C VAL A 34 -8.32 -19.98 0.65
N ARG A 35 -8.75 -21.09 0.06
CA ARG A 35 -8.29 -22.45 0.43
C ARG A 35 -7.24 -22.95 -0.55
N VAL A 36 -6.08 -23.31 -0.04
CA VAL A 36 -4.95 -23.82 -0.81
C VAL A 36 -4.27 -24.99 -0.10
N SER A 37 -3.49 -25.80 -0.84
CA SER A 37 -2.58 -26.74 -0.20
C SER A 37 -1.42 -26.02 0.48
N PRO A 38 -0.80 -26.62 1.53
CA PRO A 38 0.40 -26.04 2.14
C PRO A 38 1.52 -25.77 1.12
N GLU A 39 1.74 -26.71 0.22
CA GLU A 39 2.77 -26.53 -0.83
C GLU A 39 2.46 -25.34 -1.75
N HIS A 40 1.20 -25.19 -2.18
CA HIS A 40 0.80 -24.06 -3.03
C HIS A 40 0.94 -22.74 -2.28
N HIS A 41 0.57 -22.70 -1.00
CA HIS A 41 0.78 -21.56 -0.11
C HIS A 41 2.26 -21.19 -0.04
N ASP A 42 3.14 -22.13 0.29
CA ASP A 42 4.56 -21.86 0.50
C ASP A 42 5.27 -21.42 -0.79
N ARG A 43 4.93 -22.01 -1.94
CA ARG A 43 5.40 -21.55 -3.25
C ARG A 43 4.93 -20.12 -3.57
N GLY A 44 3.66 -19.80 -3.31
CA GLY A 44 3.12 -18.46 -3.47
C GLY A 44 3.79 -17.44 -2.53
N MET A 45 3.97 -17.79 -1.26
CA MET A 45 4.60 -16.92 -0.27
C MET A 45 6.10 -16.73 -0.52
N ALA A 46 6.78 -17.65 -1.19
CA ALA A 46 8.15 -17.42 -1.65
C ALA A 46 8.25 -16.23 -2.62
N LEU A 47 7.26 -16.04 -3.49
CA LEU A 47 7.18 -14.89 -4.40
C LEU A 47 6.61 -13.64 -3.71
N ILE A 48 5.48 -13.78 -3.00
CA ILE A 48 4.71 -12.65 -2.46
C ILE A 48 5.37 -12.04 -1.22
N GLN A 49 6.01 -12.88 -0.39
CA GLN A 49 6.63 -12.42 0.85
C GLN A 49 8.16 -12.52 0.81
N ALA A 50 8.74 -13.72 0.63
CA ALA A 50 10.19 -13.88 0.76
C ALA A 50 10.95 -13.04 -0.26
N MET A 51 10.60 -13.09 -1.54
CA MET A 51 11.24 -12.29 -2.58
C MET A 51 11.03 -10.79 -2.35
N VAL A 52 9.80 -10.37 -2.07
CA VAL A 52 9.48 -8.93 -1.89
C VAL A 52 10.24 -8.36 -0.69
N HIS A 53 10.22 -9.03 0.45
CA HIS A 53 10.94 -8.56 1.63
C HIS A 53 12.46 -8.59 1.44
N ALA A 54 13.01 -9.65 0.84
CA ALA A 54 14.45 -9.73 0.56
C ALA A 54 14.89 -8.61 -0.38
N THR A 55 14.09 -8.27 -1.39
CA THR A 55 14.37 -7.16 -2.31
C THR A 55 14.47 -5.83 -1.56
N HIS A 56 13.49 -5.51 -0.70
CA HIS A 56 13.51 -4.26 0.07
C HIS A 56 14.62 -4.23 1.13
N LEU A 57 14.94 -5.36 1.76
CA LEU A 57 16.08 -5.45 2.68
C LEU A 57 17.41 -5.24 1.95
N ALA A 58 17.57 -5.78 0.73
CA ALA A 58 18.72 -5.57 -0.10
C ALA A 58 18.83 -4.11 -0.58
N GLN A 59 17.71 -3.50 -1.00
CA GLN A 59 17.66 -2.07 -1.35
C GLN A 59 18.07 -1.19 -0.16
N ALA A 60 17.57 -1.47 1.05
CA ALA A 60 17.99 -0.76 2.26
C ALA A 60 19.50 -0.92 2.53
N GLY A 61 20.05 -2.10 2.26
CA GLY A 61 21.50 -2.36 2.31
C GLY A 61 22.28 -1.46 1.34
N VAL A 62 21.84 -1.34 0.10
CA VAL A 62 22.43 -0.44 -0.90
C VAL A 62 22.34 1.02 -0.45
N LEU A 63 21.17 1.47 0.02
CA LEU A 63 21.02 2.85 0.54
C LEU A 63 22.00 3.14 1.69
N ARG A 64 22.23 2.17 2.59
CA ARG A 64 23.20 2.28 3.68
C ARG A 64 24.63 2.46 3.16
N GLU A 65 25.02 1.75 2.09
CA GLU A 65 26.35 1.91 1.47
C GLU A 65 26.56 3.30 0.86
N TYR A 66 25.51 3.90 0.30
CA TYR A 66 25.57 5.23 -0.29
C TYR A 66 25.34 6.37 0.71
N ALA A 67 24.85 6.09 1.92
CA ALA A 67 24.54 7.10 2.92
C ALA A 67 25.71 8.03 3.28
N PRO A 68 26.99 7.60 3.33
CA PRO A 68 28.11 8.52 3.58
C PRO A 68 28.27 9.61 2.52
N ALA A 69 27.85 9.34 1.27
CA ALA A 69 27.96 10.31 0.17
C ALA A 69 26.68 11.12 -0.07
N LEU A 70 25.50 10.49 0.10
CA LEU A 70 24.20 11.06 -0.29
C LEU A 70 23.30 11.40 0.89
N GLY A 71 23.69 11.05 2.10
CA GLY A 71 22.87 11.20 3.31
C GLY A 71 21.87 10.03 3.50
N PRO A 72 21.10 10.09 4.59
CA PRO A 72 20.05 9.09 4.87
C PRO A 72 18.91 9.15 3.84
N PRO A 73 18.00 8.14 3.78
CA PRO A 73 16.89 8.14 2.84
C PRO A 73 16.05 9.43 2.84
N SER A 74 15.91 10.09 3.98
CA SER A 74 15.23 11.39 4.09
C SER A 74 15.88 12.51 3.27
N ALA A 75 17.19 12.45 3.05
CA ALA A 75 17.90 13.43 2.21
C ALA A 75 17.62 13.22 0.71
N LEU A 76 17.18 12.02 0.31
CA LEU A 76 16.81 11.69 -1.06
C LEU A 76 15.34 12.00 -1.39
N LEU A 77 14.49 12.15 -0.37
CA LEU A 77 13.06 12.44 -0.58
C LEU A 77 12.76 13.68 -1.40
N PRO A 78 13.53 14.79 -1.36
CA PRO A 78 13.31 15.91 -2.28
C PRO A 78 13.47 15.56 -3.77
N LEU A 79 14.18 14.48 -4.10
CA LEU A 79 14.39 13.98 -5.46
C LEU A 79 13.50 12.80 -5.81
N ARG A 80 12.56 12.45 -4.94
CA ARG A 80 11.76 11.23 -5.04
C ARG A 80 10.91 11.14 -6.28
N THR A 81 10.74 9.92 -6.76
CA THR A 81 9.61 9.51 -7.59
C THR A 81 8.56 8.84 -6.68
N ALA A 82 7.32 8.72 -7.14
CA ALA A 82 6.27 8.01 -6.40
C ALA A 82 6.67 6.55 -6.08
N SER A 83 7.35 5.88 -7.01
CA SER A 83 7.85 4.51 -6.79
C SER A 83 8.88 4.46 -5.64
N PHE A 84 9.84 5.39 -5.62
CA PHE A 84 10.86 5.43 -4.57
C PHE A 84 10.24 5.73 -3.19
N GLU A 85 9.26 6.62 -3.13
CA GLU A 85 8.54 6.95 -1.89
C GLU A 85 7.80 5.74 -1.33
N LEU A 86 7.17 4.94 -2.19
CA LEU A 86 6.54 3.68 -1.81
C LEU A 86 7.58 2.66 -1.31
N ASP A 87 8.68 2.49 -2.02
CA ASP A 87 9.76 1.58 -1.60
C ASP A 87 10.32 1.98 -0.23
N VAL A 88 10.55 3.27 0.02
CA VAL A 88 10.99 3.78 1.33
C VAL A 88 9.96 3.49 2.41
N ALA A 89 8.67 3.68 2.14
CA ALA A 89 7.61 3.37 3.10
C ALA A 89 7.55 1.87 3.44
N VAL A 90 7.71 0.99 2.44
CA VAL A 90 7.76 -0.47 2.65
C VAL A 90 9.02 -0.86 3.43
N MET A 91 10.20 -0.34 3.07
CA MET A 91 11.44 -0.57 3.82
C MET A 91 11.30 -0.12 5.28
N ALA A 92 10.79 1.09 5.51
CA ALA A 92 10.57 1.62 6.85
C ALA A 92 9.63 0.73 7.67
N ARG A 93 8.53 0.25 7.07
CA ARG A 93 7.61 -0.69 7.71
C ARG A 93 8.31 -1.99 8.10
N ILE A 94 9.09 -2.59 7.18
CA ILE A 94 9.83 -3.83 7.45
C ILE A 94 10.80 -3.63 8.62
N LEU A 95 11.56 -2.55 8.60
CA LEU A 95 12.61 -2.27 9.58
C LEU A 95 12.06 -1.85 10.95
N SER A 96 10.80 -1.39 11.04
CA SER A 96 10.16 -0.97 12.30
C SER A 96 9.42 -2.09 13.02
N LEU A 97 9.18 -3.22 12.37
CA LEU A 97 8.45 -4.35 12.94
C LEU A 97 9.39 -5.36 13.60
N ASN A 98 8.81 -6.38 14.25
CA ASN A 98 9.59 -7.44 14.90
C ASN A 98 10.45 -8.21 13.87
N PRO A 99 11.80 -8.22 13.99
CA PRO A 99 12.70 -8.91 13.05
C PRO A 99 12.40 -10.41 12.91
N GLN A 100 11.90 -11.07 13.95
CA GLN A 100 11.58 -12.49 13.94
C GLN A 100 10.58 -12.86 12.83
N ILE A 101 9.63 -11.97 12.52
CA ILE A 101 8.66 -12.19 11.44
C ILE A 101 9.39 -12.35 10.10
N TYR A 102 10.38 -11.52 9.85
CA TYR A 102 11.14 -11.54 8.59
C TYR A 102 12.15 -12.69 8.54
N GLU A 103 12.73 -13.05 9.68
CA GLU A 103 13.54 -14.28 9.80
C GLU A 103 12.69 -15.51 9.46
N ASP A 104 11.53 -15.66 10.09
CA ASP A 104 10.65 -16.81 9.86
C ASP A 104 10.19 -16.90 8.40
N ILE A 105 9.89 -15.77 7.75
CA ILE A 105 9.53 -15.72 6.32
C ILE A 105 10.70 -16.19 5.45
N GLN A 106 11.93 -15.73 5.73
CA GLN A 106 13.08 -16.02 4.89
C GLN A 106 13.62 -17.43 5.12
N PHE A 107 13.78 -17.85 6.37
CA PHE A 107 14.40 -19.11 6.73
C PHE A 107 13.40 -20.27 6.83
N GLY A 108 12.12 -19.99 7.09
CA GLY A 108 11.06 -20.99 7.20
C GLY A 108 10.46 -21.44 5.88
N ASN A 109 10.59 -20.67 4.81
CA ASN A 109 10.03 -21.03 3.51
C ASN A 109 11.02 -21.86 2.67
N PRO A 110 10.70 -23.14 2.34
CA PRO A 110 11.62 -24.03 1.63
C PRO A 110 11.92 -23.62 0.19
N TYR A 111 11.13 -22.70 -0.40
CA TYR A 111 11.29 -22.23 -1.78
C TYR A 111 11.96 -20.85 -1.86
N ALA A 112 12.28 -20.22 -0.73
CA ALA A 112 12.84 -18.86 -0.71
C ALA A 112 14.17 -18.78 -1.48
N ILE A 113 15.07 -19.75 -1.27
CA ILE A 113 16.40 -19.78 -1.94
C ILE A 113 16.25 -19.89 -3.45
N ASP A 114 15.41 -20.80 -3.99
CA ASP A 114 15.19 -20.95 -5.43
C ASP A 114 14.70 -19.63 -6.06
N VAL A 115 13.76 -18.95 -5.41
CA VAL A 115 13.21 -17.69 -5.91
C VAL A 115 14.26 -16.57 -5.87
N LEU A 116 15.09 -16.50 -4.82
CA LEU A 116 16.16 -15.51 -4.73
C LEU A 116 17.26 -15.77 -5.75
N ASP A 117 17.61 -17.03 -6.02
CA ASP A 117 18.58 -17.36 -7.06
C ASP A 117 18.10 -16.93 -8.45
N ARG A 118 16.81 -17.10 -8.75
CA ARG A 118 16.20 -16.59 -9.99
C ARG A 118 16.24 -15.07 -10.06
N LEU A 119 15.89 -14.36 -8.98
CA LEU A 119 15.97 -12.90 -8.92
C LEU A 119 17.41 -12.41 -9.16
N LEU A 120 18.40 -13.05 -8.53
CA LEU A 120 19.82 -12.75 -8.77
C LEU A 120 20.22 -13.01 -10.23
N GLY A 121 19.67 -14.05 -10.85
CA GLY A 121 19.86 -14.34 -12.28
C GLY A 121 19.36 -13.20 -13.16
N GLU A 122 18.14 -12.71 -12.91
CA GLU A 122 17.56 -11.58 -13.65
C GLU A 122 18.36 -10.28 -13.44
N LEU A 123 18.80 -9.99 -12.22
CA LEU A 123 19.63 -8.82 -11.94
C LEU A 123 21.00 -8.89 -12.64
N ARG A 124 21.61 -10.08 -12.69
CA ARG A 124 22.87 -10.30 -13.44
C ARG A 124 22.66 -10.12 -14.95
N ALA A 125 21.57 -10.64 -15.50
CA ALA A 125 21.23 -10.46 -16.91
C ALA A 125 21.03 -8.98 -17.25
N LEU A 126 20.26 -8.25 -16.44
CA LEU A 126 20.05 -6.81 -16.56
C LEU A 126 21.38 -6.06 -16.53
N ARG A 127 22.22 -6.31 -15.51
CA ARG A 127 23.55 -5.70 -15.39
C ARG A 127 24.42 -5.98 -16.60
N GLY A 128 24.37 -7.20 -17.13
CA GLY A 128 25.13 -7.59 -18.34
C GLY A 128 24.75 -6.74 -19.56
N LEU A 129 23.43 -6.52 -19.77
CA LEU A 129 22.95 -5.66 -20.85
C LEU A 129 23.36 -4.18 -20.66
N LEU A 130 23.28 -3.67 -19.44
CA LEU A 130 23.72 -2.31 -19.12
C LEU A 130 25.23 -2.13 -19.35
N THR A 131 26.04 -3.15 -19.01
CA THR A 131 27.48 -3.13 -19.22
C THR A 131 27.86 -3.15 -20.70
N ALA A 132 27.13 -3.92 -21.52
CA ALA A 132 27.34 -3.97 -22.97
C ALA A 132 27.02 -2.63 -23.65
N GLY A 133 25.91 -1.98 -23.27
CA GLY A 133 25.57 -0.61 -23.61
C GLY A 133 25.24 -0.32 -25.09
N ASP A 134 25.42 -1.31 -25.98
CA ASP A 134 25.17 -1.16 -27.43
C ASP A 134 23.68 -1.20 -27.79
N GLU A 135 23.33 -0.91 -29.03
CA GLU A 135 21.92 -0.91 -29.48
C GLU A 135 21.32 -2.32 -29.46
N GLY A 136 22.11 -3.36 -29.67
CA GLY A 136 21.68 -4.75 -29.53
C GLY A 136 21.30 -5.08 -28.08
N ALA A 137 22.08 -4.58 -27.12
CA ALA A 137 21.76 -4.72 -25.70
C ALA A 137 20.48 -3.96 -25.32
N ARG A 138 20.29 -2.75 -25.87
CA ARG A 138 19.03 -1.97 -25.66
C ARG A 138 17.82 -2.68 -26.25
N ALA A 139 17.95 -3.29 -27.42
CA ALA A 139 16.88 -4.07 -28.05
C ALA A 139 16.52 -5.31 -27.20
N ARG A 140 17.53 -6.05 -26.70
CA ARG A 140 17.33 -7.20 -25.80
C ARG A 140 16.72 -6.77 -24.45
N PHE A 141 17.11 -5.61 -23.90
CA PHE A 141 16.49 -5.05 -22.70
C PHE A 141 15.00 -4.80 -22.92
N ARG A 142 14.64 -4.09 -24.00
CA ARG A 142 13.22 -3.83 -24.32
C ARG A 142 12.42 -5.12 -24.48
N GLN A 143 12.97 -6.10 -25.19
CA GLN A 143 12.30 -7.38 -25.40
C GLN A 143 12.12 -8.11 -24.07
N ARG A 144 13.21 -8.47 -23.38
CA ARG A 144 13.18 -9.34 -22.19
C ARG A 144 12.49 -8.68 -20.98
N PHE A 145 12.82 -7.43 -20.66
CA PHE A 145 12.39 -6.80 -19.42
C PHE A 145 11.10 -5.99 -19.56
N ILE A 146 10.73 -5.61 -20.78
CA ILE A 146 9.51 -4.85 -21.00
C ILE A 146 8.46 -5.69 -21.73
N HIS A 147 8.73 -6.18 -22.94
CA HIS A 147 7.71 -6.83 -23.75
C HIS A 147 7.31 -8.19 -23.20
N ASP A 148 8.26 -9.08 -22.92
CA ASP A 148 7.97 -10.41 -22.38
C ASP A 148 7.22 -10.33 -21.03
N ASN A 149 7.60 -9.38 -20.15
CA ASN A 149 6.89 -9.17 -18.90
C ASN A 149 5.51 -8.55 -19.10
N ARG A 150 5.36 -7.63 -20.06
CA ARG A 150 4.04 -7.07 -20.42
C ARG A 150 3.09 -8.15 -20.91
N ASP A 151 3.57 -9.08 -21.72
CA ASP A 151 2.79 -10.19 -22.25
C ASP A 151 2.34 -11.13 -21.11
N LEU A 152 3.20 -11.36 -20.11
CA LEU A 152 2.86 -12.15 -18.92
C LEU A 152 1.75 -11.47 -18.09
N PHE A 153 1.83 -10.16 -17.88
CA PHE A 153 0.84 -9.42 -17.09
C PHE A 153 -0.52 -9.32 -17.79
N GLY A 154 -0.52 -9.16 -19.13
CA GLY A 154 -1.72 -8.94 -19.90
C GLY A 154 -2.32 -7.54 -19.73
N THR A 155 -3.15 -7.13 -20.69
CA THR A 155 -3.67 -5.76 -20.78
C THR A 155 -4.48 -5.34 -19.55
N ASP A 156 -5.32 -6.24 -19.04
CA ASP A 156 -6.25 -5.92 -17.94
C ASP A 156 -5.48 -5.66 -16.64
N ALA A 157 -4.53 -6.53 -16.28
CA ALA A 157 -3.70 -6.36 -15.09
C ALA A 157 -2.80 -5.12 -15.18
N LEU A 158 -2.29 -4.78 -16.37
CA LEU A 158 -1.50 -3.55 -16.57
C LEU A 158 -2.36 -2.31 -16.39
N THR A 159 -3.59 -2.31 -16.91
CA THR A 159 -4.53 -1.19 -16.80
C THR A 159 -4.95 -0.98 -15.34
N GLU A 160 -5.33 -2.05 -14.66
CA GLU A 160 -5.73 -2.01 -13.25
C GLU A 160 -4.56 -1.62 -12.33
N GLY A 161 -3.38 -2.18 -12.59
CA GLY A 161 -2.16 -1.87 -11.83
C GLY A 161 -1.76 -0.41 -11.96
N ASN A 162 -1.79 0.15 -13.18
CA ASN A 162 -1.50 1.56 -13.42
C ASN A 162 -2.53 2.48 -12.72
N TYR A 163 -3.82 2.15 -12.84
CA TYR A 163 -4.88 2.88 -12.13
C TYR A 163 -4.71 2.84 -10.62
N THR A 164 -4.35 1.68 -10.06
CA THR A 164 -4.08 1.52 -8.63
C THR A 164 -2.87 2.37 -8.21
N PHE A 165 -1.80 2.36 -9.00
CA PHE A 165 -0.60 3.14 -8.73
C PHE A 165 -0.87 4.66 -8.75
N GLU A 166 -1.66 5.15 -9.70
CA GLU A 166 -2.08 6.55 -9.72
C GLU A 166 -2.85 6.94 -8.46
N ARG A 167 -3.78 6.09 -8.01
CA ARG A 167 -4.54 6.33 -6.76
C ARG A 167 -3.64 6.36 -5.51
N VAL A 168 -2.64 5.48 -5.45
CA VAL A 168 -1.64 5.53 -4.38
C VAL A 168 -0.85 6.84 -4.43
N GLY A 169 -0.51 7.33 -5.62
CA GLY A 169 0.11 8.66 -5.81
C GLY A 169 -0.72 9.80 -5.21
N TYR A 170 -2.04 9.77 -5.39
CA TYR A 170 -2.93 10.75 -4.73
C TYR A 170 -2.91 10.62 -3.20
N LEU A 171 -2.93 9.38 -2.68
CA LEU A 171 -2.83 9.15 -1.23
C LEU A 171 -1.50 9.66 -0.65
N LEU A 172 -0.39 9.47 -1.36
CA LEU A 172 0.92 9.99 -0.95
C LEU A 172 0.95 11.52 -0.99
N ALA A 173 0.34 12.15 -2.00
CA ALA A 173 0.21 13.61 -2.06
C ALA A 173 -0.59 14.17 -0.88
N ASP A 174 -1.62 13.46 -0.42
CA ASP A 174 -2.40 13.83 0.77
C ASP A 174 -1.63 13.69 2.10
N LEU A 175 -0.55 12.91 2.12
CA LEU A 175 0.32 12.76 3.30
C LEU A 175 1.36 13.88 3.41
N VAL A 176 1.61 14.64 2.33
CA VAL A 176 2.42 15.86 2.38
C VAL A 176 1.57 16.95 3.02
N GLU A 177 2.10 17.68 4.02
CA GLU A 177 1.49 18.69 4.90
C GLU A 177 0.49 19.65 4.22
N SER A 178 -0.61 19.14 3.72
CA SER A 178 -1.77 19.94 3.34
C SER A 178 -2.70 20.03 4.55
N PRO A 179 -3.26 21.21 4.83
CA PRO A 179 -4.29 21.32 5.85
C PRO A 179 -5.40 20.32 5.57
N ALA A 180 -5.70 19.47 6.54
CA ALA A 180 -6.74 18.44 6.38
C ALA A 180 -7.63 18.39 7.61
N LEU A 181 -8.89 18.04 7.41
CA LEU A 181 -9.85 17.70 8.47
C LEU A 181 -10.24 16.24 8.37
N SER A 182 -10.27 15.58 9.52
CA SER A 182 -10.89 14.27 9.67
C SER A 182 -12.24 14.43 10.33
N VAL A 183 -13.32 14.00 9.65
CA VAL A 183 -14.69 14.18 10.13
C VAL A 183 -15.39 12.83 10.21
N HIS A 184 -15.92 12.50 11.37
CA HIS A 184 -16.80 11.36 11.58
C HIS A 184 -18.26 11.75 11.43
N LEU A 185 -19.02 11.00 10.62
CA LEU A 185 -20.46 11.03 10.60
C LEU A 185 -20.97 9.77 11.34
N SER A 186 -21.74 9.97 12.40
CA SER A 186 -22.29 8.88 13.21
C SER A 186 -23.31 8.03 12.43
N GLU A 187 -23.97 8.63 11.43
CA GLU A 187 -24.92 7.95 10.56
C GLU A 187 -24.58 8.16 9.08
N ASP A 188 -24.55 7.06 8.33
CA ASP A 188 -24.46 7.09 6.87
C ASP A 188 -25.87 7.19 6.29
N ARG A 189 -26.37 8.40 6.15
CA ARG A 189 -27.67 8.69 5.56
C ARG A 189 -27.57 9.49 4.27
N ALA A 190 -28.56 9.33 3.39
CA ALA A 190 -28.63 10.11 2.17
C ALA A 190 -28.61 11.63 2.47
N GLY A 191 -27.68 12.36 1.82
CA GLY A 191 -27.49 13.78 2.01
C GLY A 191 -26.49 14.19 3.09
N ALA A 192 -25.98 13.28 3.93
CA ALA A 192 -25.00 13.61 4.97
C ALA A 192 -23.72 14.24 4.41
N LEU A 193 -23.15 13.65 3.34
CA LEU A 193 -22.01 14.24 2.65
C LEU A 193 -22.33 15.63 2.06
N ARG A 194 -23.53 15.81 1.49
CA ARG A 194 -23.94 17.11 0.95
C ARG A 194 -24.02 18.18 2.06
N ALA A 195 -24.54 17.81 3.23
CA ALA A 195 -24.59 18.73 4.37
C ALA A 195 -23.19 19.14 4.82
N LEU A 196 -22.25 18.20 4.89
CA LEU A 196 -20.85 18.46 5.21
C LEU A 196 -20.18 19.37 4.17
N LEU A 197 -20.34 19.09 2.88
CA LEU A 197 -19.80 19.93 1.80
C LEU A 197 -20.39 21.35 1.82
N GLY A 198 -21.67 21.50 2.17
CA GLY A 198 -22.35 22.78 2.30
C GLY A 198 -21.74 23.68 3.41
N VAL A 199 -21.10 23.08 4.43
CA VAL A 199 -20.36 23.90 5.42
C VAL A 199 -19.15 24.54 4.76
N PHE A 200 -18.35 23.78 4.02
CA PHE A 200 -17.17 24.30 3.34
C PHE A 200 -17.52 25.36 2.28
N GLU A 201 -18.60 25.13 1.54
CA GLU A 201 -19.13 26.09 0.57
C GLU A 201 -19.47 27.46 1.22
N ARG A 202 -20.15 27.46 2.36
CA ARG A 202 -20.49 28.71 3.11
C ARG A 202 -19.25 29.48 3.59
N HIS A 203 -18.17 28.76 3.87
CA HIS A 203 -16.90 29.36 4.28
C HIS A 203 -15.93 29.60 3.12
N HIS A 204 -16.39 29.45 1.86
CA HIS A 204 -15.62 29.65 0.63
C HIS A 204 -14.33 28.79 0.60
N LEU A 205 -14.38 27.57 1.15
CA LEU A 205 -13.26 26.65 1.19
C LEU A 205 -13.33 25.67 0.02
N ASN A 206 -12.29 25.68 -0.83
CA ASN A 206 -12.12 24.69 -1.88
C ASN A 206 -11.40 23.45 -1.35
N LEU A 207 -11.93 22.28 -1.70
CA LEU A 207 -11.33 21.00 -1.34
C LEU A 207 -10.29 20.61 -2.39
N ALA A 208 -9.15 20.09 -1.95
CA ALA A 208 -8.16 19.44 -2.81
C ALA A 208 -8.51 17.98 -3.05
N SER A 209 -8.90 17.26 -1.99
CA SER A 209 -9.35 15.87 -2.08
C SER A 209 -10.33 15.52 -0.96
N ILE A 210 -11.09 14.43 -1.16
CA ILE A 210 -11.93 13.82 -0.13
C ILE A 210 -11.83 12.30 -0.23
N HIS A 211 -11.48 11.67 0.88
CA HIS A 211 -11.46 10.22 1.02
C HIS A 211 -12.50 9.80 2.04
N SER A 212 -13.16 8.67 1.79
CA SER A 212 -14.12 8.11 2.72
C SER A 212 -13.76 6.68 3.09
N SER A 213 -13.94 6.35 4.35
CA SER A 213 -13.86 4.99 4.87
C SER A 213 -15.00 4.74 5.85
N ARG A 214 -15.31 3.46 6.12
CA ARG A 214 -16.31 3.08 7.10
C ARG A 214 -15.64 2.45 8.30
N THR A 215 -16.09 2.83 9.49
CA THR A 215 -15.71 2.15 10.71
C THR A 215 -16.46 0.82 10.83
N PRO A 216 -15.98 -0.12 11.67
CA PRO A 216 -16.71 -1.36 11.95
C PRO A 216 -18.12 -1.15 12.54
N ALA A 217 -18.35 -0.01 13.18
CA ALA A 217 -19.67 0.37 13.72
C ALA A 217 -20.61 0.96 12.65
N GLY A 218 -20.16 1.06 11.39
CA GLY A 218 -20.96 1.62 10.28
C GLY A 218 -20.87 3.13 10.15
N GLU A 219 -20.13 3.81 11.02
CA GLU A 219 -19.88 5.26 10.90
C GLU A 219 -19.04 5.56 9.67
N VAL A 220 -19.30 6.68 9.01
CA VAL A 220 -18.50 7.14 7.88
C VAL A 220 -17.45 8.11 8.39
N HIS A 221 -16.21 7.84 8.02
CA HIS A 221 -15.08 8.72 8.24
C HIS A 221 -14.67 9.38 6.93
N PHE A 222 -14.64 10.70 6.90
CA PHE A 222 -14.10 11.50 5.80
C PHE A 222 -12.78 12.11 6.20
N ARG A 223 -11.75 11.94 5.36
CA ARG A 223 -10.54 12.75 5.37
C ARG A 223 -10.64 13.74 4.21
N ILE A 224 -10.57 15.02 4.52
CA ILE A 224 -10.75 16.12 3.57
C ILE A 224 -9.49 16.96 3.59
N SER A 225 -8.83 17.10 2.44
CA SER A 225 -7.61 17.90 2.29
C SER A 225 -7.94 19.21 1.58
N PHE A 226 -7.20 20.25 1.92
CA PHE A 226 -7.32 21.60 1.36
C PHE A 226 -5.99 22.01 0.74
N GLY A 227 -6.02 22.99 -0.17
CA GLY A 227 -4.80 23.56 -0.74
C GLY A 227 -3.93 24.23 0.35
N GLY A 228 -2.62 24.30 0.10
CA GLY A 228 -1.68 24.92 1.06
C GLY A 228 -1.93 26.41 1.32
N ASP A 229 -2.67 27.07 0.44
CA ASP A 229 -3.12 28.45 0.49
C ASP A 229 -4.48 28.66 1.17
N VAL A 230 -5.07 27.59 1.74
CA VAL A 230 -6.37 27.67 2.40
C VAL A 230 -6.34 28.66 3.57
N ASP A 231 -7.39 29.46 3.69
CA ASP A 231 -7.60 30.34 4.85
C ASP A 231 -7.80 29.49 6.11
N ARG A 232 -6.78 29.45 6.95
CA ARG A 232 -6.78 28.65 8.20
C ARG A 232 -7.83 29.13 9.20
N GLN A 233 -8.19 30.43 9.18
CA GLN A 233 -9.23 30.97 10.07
C GLN A 233 -10.62 30.51 9.59
N ALA A 234 -10.88 30.57 8.28
CA ALA A 234 -12.10 30.04 7.69
C ALA A 234 -12.23 28.53 7.94
N LEU A 235 -11.12 27.77 7.82
CA LEU A 235 -11.08 26.35 8.11
C LEU A 235 -11.40 26.04 9.58
N ALA A 236 -10.84 26.80 10.52
CA ALA A 236 -11.14 26.65 11.95
C ALA A 236 -12.62 26.96 12.25
N THR A 237 -13.19 27.98 11.60
CA THR A 237 -14.59 28.34 11.76
C THR A 237 -15.53 27.26 11.19
N ALA A 238 -15.21 26.73 10.01
CA ALA A 238 -15.94 25.61 9.41
C ALA A 238 -15.88 24.35 10.29
N SER A 239 -14.72 24.05 10.86
CA SER A 239 -14.53 22.93 11.79
C SER A 239 -15.45 23.07 13.02
N ALA A 240 -15.47 24.26 13.63
CA ALA A 240 -16.35 24.55 14.78
C ALA A 240 -17.85 24.47 14.42
N GLU A 241 -18.23 24.88 13.21
CA GLU A 241 -19.62 24.77 12.73
C GLU A 241 -20.04 23.31 12.53
N ILE A 242 -19.15 22.47 11.99
CA ILE A 242 -19.43 21.02 11.80
C ILE A 242 -19.79 20.36 13.14
N ASP A 243 -18.98 20.63 14.18
CA ASP A 243 -19.24 20.10 15.53
C ASP A 243 -20.50 20.71 16.16
N ALA A 244 -20.68 22.04 16.07
CA ALA A 244 -21.80 22.75 16.70
C ALA A 244 -23.17 22.39 16.10
N THR A 245 -23.23 22.14 14.79
CA THR A 245 -24.47 21.79 14.08
C THR A 245 -24.78 20.30 14.12
N GLY A 246 -23.87 19.48 14.64
CA GLY A 246 -24.01 18.02 14.60
C GLY A 246 -23.94 17.44 13.17
N THR A 247 -23.42 18.20 12.20
CA THR A 247 -23.19 17.72 10.84
C THR A 247 -22.17 16.58 10.80
N GLY A 248 -21.24 16.59 11.75
CA GLY A 248 -20.23 15.57 11.98
C GLY A 248 -19.45 15.88 13.24
N ARG A 249 -18.48 15.04 13.57
CA ARG A 249 -17.51 15.26 14.64
C ARG A 249 -16.12 15.39 14.04
N VAL A 250 -15.48 16.54 14.22
CA VAL A 250 -14.11 16.75 13.78
C VAL A 250 -13.16 16.02 14.72
N LEU A 251 -12.23 15.24 14.16
CA LEU A 251 -11.21 14.54 14.92
C LEU A 251 -9.94 15.38 15.01
N PRO A 252 -9.23 15.33 16.16
CA PRO A 252 -7.99 16.07 16.36
C PRO A 252 -6.85 15.54 15.45
#